data_b58c29147ef8b15bfa275f748e6d2f0d
#
_entry.id   b58c29147ef8b15bfa275f748e6d2f0d
#
_cell.length_a   1.000
_cell.length_b   1.000
_cell.length_c   1.000
_cell.angle_alpha   90.00
_cell.angle_beta   90.00
_cell.angle_gamma   90.00
#
_symmetry.space_group_name_H-M   'P 1'
#
loop_
_entity.id
_entity.type
_entity.pdbx_description
1 polymer ?
#
loop_
_entity_poly.entity_id
_entity_poly.type
_entity_poly.pdbx_seq_one_letter_code
_entity_poly.pdbx_strand_id
1 'polypeptide(L)'
;MRNLKSIYPLPEKVYARSTTALGEVRQPRMPAVLLELGYHDNYADARWVQNNIQSIAANLVLSLTEYFGLPFIYPQLVRTGVVTTEGSALRLRSYPGIDGETVGSIPNGESVQVYGSFQGWYSVGYDGQLGYAAQAYIAV
;
A
#
# COMPACT_ATOMS: atom_id res chain seq x y z
N MET A 1 -10.11 -2.42 -11.32
CA MET A 1 -11.57 -2.49 -11.63
C MET A 1 -12.28 -3.55 -10.80
N ARG A 2 -11.79 -4.82 -10.75
CA ARG A 2 -12.44 -5.91 -9.99
C ARG A 2 -12.72 -5.52 -8.54
N ASN A 3 -11.75 -4.95 -7.85
CA ASN A 3 -11.86 -4.61 -6.42
C ASN A 3 -12.89 -3.50 -6.15
N LEU A 4 -12.98 -2.46 -6.99
CA LEU A 4 -14.03 -1.44 -6.86
C LEU A 4 -15.42 -1.98 -7.18
N LYS A 5 -15.54 -2.89 -8.16
CA LYS A 5 -16.80 -3.57 -8.47
C LYS A 5 -17.36 -4.35 -7.28
N SER A 6 -16.50 -4.88 -6.42
CA SER A 6 -16.94 -5.69 -5.28
C SER A 6 -17.58 -4.89 -4.15
N ILE A 7 -17.36 -3.57 -4.12
CA ILE A 7 -17.88 -2.70 -3.05
C ILE A 7 -18.92 -1.68 -3.53
N TYR A 8 -18.98 -1.38 -4.83
CA TYR A 8 -19.95 -0.41 -5.35
C TYR A 8 -21.32 -1.06 -5.54
N PRO A 9 -22.43 -0.38 -5.13
CA PRO A 9 -23.78 -0.94 -5.20
C PRO A 9 -24.26 -1.33 -6.59
N LEU A 10 -23.72 -0.67 -7.63
CA LEU A 10 -24.07 -0.89 -9.04
C LEU A 10 -22.82 -1.30 -9.82
N PRO A 11 -22.32 -2.54 -9.63
CA PRO A 11 -21.04 -2.99 -10.22
C PRO A 11 -21.00 -2.94 -11.75
N GLU A 12 -22.16 -3.00 -12.42
CA GLU A 12 -22.26 -2.86 -13.88
C GLU A 12 -21.90 -1.45 -14.36
N LYS A 13 -21.98 -0.43 -13.49
CA LYS A 13 -21.58 0.94 -13.80
C LYS A 13 -20.09 1.20 -13.59
N VAL A 14 -19.36 0.26 -12.98
CA VAL A 14 -17.92 0.37 -12.77
C VAL A 14 -17.19 -0.21 -14.00
N TYR A 15 -16.60 0.65 -14.81
CA TYR A 15 -15.89 0.27 -16.04
C TYR A 15 -14.59 1.04 -16.23
N ALA A 16 -13.67 0.50 -17.02
CA ALA A 16 -12.46 1.18 -17.45
C ALA A 16 -12.64 1.71 -18.88
N ARG A 17 -12.10 2.89 -19.13
CA ARG A 17 -12.06 3.50 -20.46
C ARG A 17 -10.64 3.99 -20.74
N SER A 18 -10.06 3.56 -21.85
CA SER A 18 -8.80 4.10 -22.34
C SER A 18 -9.05 5.43 -23.04
N THR A 19 -8.23 6.42 -22.78
CA THR A 19 -8.32 7.73 -23.43
C THR A 19 -6.94 8.39 -23.51
N THR A 20 -6.71 9.12 -24.58
CA THR A 20 -5.56 10.03 -24.75
C THR A 20 -5.97 11.50 -24.73
N ALA A 21 -7.27 11.78 -24.54
CA ALA A 21 -7.80 13.14 -24.51
C ALA A 21 -7.49 13.89 -23.21
N LEU A 22 -7.32 13.15 -22.11
CA LEU A 22 -7.07 13.75 -20.78
C LEU A 22 -5.56 13.86 -20.53
N GLY A 23 -5.11 15.07 -20.19
CA GLY A 23 -3.71 15.37 -19.91
C GLY A 23 -3.16 14.55 -18.75
N GLU A 24 -3.98 14.35 -17.71
CA GLU A 24 -3.65 13.62 -16.47
C GLU A 24 -3.25 12.16 -16.72
N VAL A 25 -3.76 11.51 -17.77
CA VAL A 25 -3.41 10.13 -18.12
C VAL A 25 -2.46 10.03 -19.30
N ARG A 26 -2.35 11.09 -20.13
CA ARG A 26 -1.47 11.10 -21.32
C ARG A 26 -0.05 11.57 -21.04
N GLN A 27 0.14 12.57 -20.16
CA GLN A 27 1.42 13.23 -19.95
C GLN A 27 2.38 12.48 -19.00
N PRO A 28 1.91 11.73 -17.98
CA PRO A 28 2.83 10.98 -17.13
C PRO A 28 3.67 9.98 -17.91
N ARG A 29 4.95 9.84 -17.54
CA ARG A 29 5.85 8.83 -18.13
C ARG A 29 5.58 7.42 -17.58
N MET A 30 4.92 7.33 -16.42
CA MET A 30 4.53 6.09 -15.77
C MET A 30 3.06 5.77 -16.06
N PRO A 31 2.62 4.51 -15.90
CA PRO A 31 1.22 4.17 -15.98
C PRO A 31 0.36 5.07 -15.10
N ALA A 32 -0.67 5.66 -15.68
CA ALA A 32 -1.53 6.62 -15.01
C ALA A 32 -3.00 6.21 -15.12
N VAL A 33 -3.75 6.46 -14.06
CA VAL A 33 -5.19 6.20 -13.99
C VAL A 33 -5.87 7.42 -13.37
N LEU A 34 -6.92 7.92 -14.01
CA LEU A 34 -7.88 8.84 -13.40
C LEU A 34 -9.06 8.02 -12.85
N LEU A 35 -9.41 8.27 -11.60
CA LEU A 35 -10.53 7.60 -10.93
C LEU A 35 -11.66 8.61 -10.71
N GLU A 36 -12.82 8.31 -11.28
CA GLU A 36 -14.06 9.03 -11.02
C GLU A 36 -14.95 8.12 -10.16
N LEU A 37 -15.02 8.42 -8.85
CA LEU A 37 -15.68 7.56 -7.87
C LEU A 37 -17.19 7.75 -7.80
N GLY A 38 -17.73 8.75 -8.50
CA GLY A 38 -19.14 9.08 -8.55
C GLY A 38 -19.35 10.56 -8.81
N TYR A 39 -20.60 10.96 -8.92
CA TYR A 39 -20.98 12.33 -9.21
C TYR A 39 -21.48 13.04 -7.93
N HIS A 40 -20.93 14.21 -7.62
CA HIS A 40 -21.27 14.95 -6.41
C HIS A 40 -22.69 15.54 -6.43
N ASP A 41 -23.27 15.75 -7.60
CA ASP A 41 -24.65 16.18 -7.84
C ASP A 41 -25.66 15.02 -7.86
N ASN A 42 -25.20 13.77 -7.81
CA ASN A 42 -26.01 12.60 -7.55
C ASN A 42 -25.98 12.27 -6.06
N TYR A 43 -27.10 12.46 -5.37
CA TYR A 43 -27.18 12.26 -3.93
C TYR A 43 -26.79 10.84 -3.47
N ALA A 44 -27.16 9.81 -4.24
CA ALA A 44 -26.82 8.43 -3.91
C ALA A 44 -25.31 8.17 -4.01
N ASP A 45 -24.65 8.66 -5.07
CA ASP A 45 -23.22 8.55 -5.27
C ASP A 45 -22.46 9.32 -4.18
N ALA A 46 -22.82 10.59 -3.95
CA ALA A 46 -22.17 11.43 -2.95
C ALA A 46 -22.25 10.79 -1.55
N ARG A 47 -23.41 10.30 -1.17
CA ARG A 47 -23.62 9.64 0.13
C ARG A 47 -22.85 8.32 0.21
N TRP A 48 -22.82 7.52 -0.87
CA TRP A 48 -22.06 6.28 -0.89
C TRP A 48 -20.56 6.56 -0.71
N VAL A 49 -19.98 7.52 -1.43
CA VAL A 49 -18.57 7.89 -1.30
C VAL A 49 -18.27 8.32 0.14
N GLN A 50 -19.07 9.22 0.72
CA GLN A 50 -18.88 9.70 2.10
C GLN A 50 -18.91 8.56 3.13
N ASN A 51 -19.82 7.60 2.97
CA ASN A 51 -19.98 6.50 3.91
C ASN A 51 -18.94 5.37 3.72
N ASN A 52 -18.22 5.34 2.61
CA ASN A 52 -17.34 4.24 2.23
C ASN A 52 -15.88 4.66 1.98
N ILE A 53 -15.44 5.83 2.45
CA ILE A 53 -14.09 6.35 2.22
C ILE A 53 -13.00 5.31 2.56
N GLN A 54 -13.10 4.66 3.72
CA GLN A 54 -12.11 3.66 4.16
C GLN A 54 -12.11 2.42 3.26
N SER A 55 -13.28 1.93 2.89
CA SER A 55 -13.42 0.78 1.98
C SER A 55 -12.90 1.09 0.58
N ILE A 56 -13.17 2.29 0.07
CA ILE A 56 -12.67 2.78 -1.21
C ILE A 56 -11.13 2.84 -1.15
N ALA A 57 -10.56 3.49 -0.13
CA ALA A 57 -9.13 3.62 0.05
C ALA A 57 -8.44 2.24 0.12
N ALA A 58 -8.97 1.32 0.93
CA ALA A 58 -8.44 -0.04 1.04
C ALA A 58 -8.47 -0.79 -0.31
N ASN A 59 -9.56 -0.66 -1.07
CA ASN A 59 -9.67 -1.28 -2.40
C ASN A 59 -8.73 -0.68 -3.45
N LEU A 60 -8.45 0.61 -3.37
CA LEU A 60 -7.47 1.27 -4.23
C LEU A 60 -6.06 0.77 -3.92
N VAL A 61 -5.69 0.72 -2.63
CA VAL A 61 -4.38 0.19 -2.20
C VAL A 61 -4.25 -1.29 -2.60
N LEU A 62 -5.29 -2.11 -2.38
CA LEU A 62 -5.30 -3.51 -2.82
C LEU A 62 -5.06 -3.62 -4.34
N SER A 63 -5.69 -2.75 -5.13
CA SER A 63 -5.49 -2.76 -6.58
C SER A 63 -4.07 -2.38 -6.99
N LEU A 64 -3.45 -1.44 -6.28
CA LEU A 64 -2.05 -1.04 -6.51
C LEU A 64 -1.08 -2.15 -6.09
N THR A 65 -1.29 -2.76 -4.92
CA THR A 65 -0.43 -3.85 -4.45
C THR A 65 -0.52 -5.07 -5.38
N GLU A 66 -1.72 -5.42 -5.88
CA GLU A 66 -1.89 -6.46 -6.89
C GLU A 66 -1.16 -6.13 -8.20
N TYR A 67 -1.20 -4.87 -8.65
CA TYR A 67 -0.52 -4.43 -9.87
C TYR A 67 1.00 -4.51 -9.76
N PHE A 68 1.56 -4.15 -8.60
CA PHE A 68 3.00 -4.17 -8.36
C PHE A 68 3.50 -5.52 -7.80
N GLY A 69 2.64 -6.51 -7.61
CA GLY A 69 3.02 -7.79 -7.00
C GLY A 69 3.44 -7.68 -5.54
N LEU A 70 2.99 -6.64 -4.83
CA LEU A 70 3.29 -6.43 -3.42
C LEU A 70 2.19 -7.02 -2.54
N PRO A 71 2.48 -7.43 -1.30
CA PRO A 71 1.45 -7.85 -0.38
C PRO A 71 0.58 -6.68 0.05
N PHE A 72 -0.73 -6.89 0.14
CA PHE A 72 -1.63 -5.95 0.80
C PHE A 72 -1.48 -6.09 2.32
N ILE A 73 -1.01 -5.03 2.97
CA ILE A 73 -0.91 -4.96 4.43
C ILE A 73 -2.04 -4.05 4.93
N TYR A 74 -2.93 -4.62 5.75
CA TYR A 74 -4.03 -3.84 6.31
C TYR A 74 -3.48 -2.73 7.22
N PRO A 75 -3.96 -1.49 7.12
CA PRO A 75 -3.49 -0.39 7.95
C PRO A 75 -3.63 -0.72 9.44
N GLN A 76 -2.55 -0.52 10.18
CA GLN A 76 -2.47 -0.68 11.63
C GLN A 76 -1.95 0.62 12.26
N LEU A 77 -2.14 0.77 13.58
CA LEU A 77 -1.49 1.85 14.29
C LEU A 77 0.03 1.67 14.17
N VAL A 78 0.72 2.75 13.81
CA VAL A 78 2.17 2.76 13.72
C VAL A 78 2.75 2.51 15.10
N ARG A 79 3.68 1.55 15.22
CA ARG A 79 4.36 1.19 16.45
C ARG A 79 5.85 1.45 16.28
N THR A 80 6.54 1.72 17.37
CA THR A 80 8.01 1.74 17.39
C THR A 80 8.51 0.34 17.72
N GLY A 81 9.44 -0.16 16.91
CA GLY A 81 10.18 -1.39 17.17
C GLY A 81 11.66 -1.09 17.35
N VAL A 82 12.39 -1.98 17.98
CA VAL A 82 13.85 -1.91 18.14
C VAL A 82 14.49 -3.13 17.49
N VAL A 83 15.51 -2.92 16.67
CA VAL A 83 16.26 -4.01 16.04
C VAL A 83 17.07 -4.76 17.08
N THR A 84 16.85 -6.07 17.18
CA THR A 84 17.49 -6.98 18.13
C THR A 84 18.18 -8.12 17.39
N THR A 85 19.33 -7.83 16.83
CA THR A 85 20.21 -8.83 16.20
C THR A 85 21.41 -9.10 17.13
N GLU A 86 22.18 -10.13 16.84
CA GLU A 86 23.41 -10.45 17.60
C GLU A 86 24.61 -9.60 17.12
N GLY A 87 24.39 -8.27 16.96
CA GLY A 87 25.43 -7.31 16.59
C GLY A 87 25.56 -7.03 15.08
N SER A 88 24.91 -7.82 14.21
CA SER A 88 24.88 -7.53 12.77
C SER A 88 23.76 -6.54 12.43
N ALA A 89 23.89 -5.81 11.32
CA ALA A 89 22.82 -4.98 10.83
C ALA A 89 21.69 -5.83 10.20
N LEU A 90 20.43 -5.45 10.44
CA LEU A 90 19.26 -6.06 9.84
C LEU A 90 19.05 -5.51 8.41
N ARG A 91 18.85 -6.39 7.44
CA ARG A 91 18.62 -5.98 6.05
C ARG A 91 17.21 -5.40 5.89
N LEU A 92 17.13 -4.25 5.24
CA LEU A 92 15.89 -3.68 4.73
C LEU A 92 15.72 -4.11 3.27
N ARG A 93 14.57 -4.70 2.93
CA ARG A 93 14.34 -5.30 1.62
C ARG A 93 13.19 -4.64 0.88
N SER A 94 13.23 -4.70 -0.45
CA SER A 94 12.17 -4.17 -1.33
C SER A 94 10.89 -5.01 -1.30
N TYR A 95 10.98 -6.29 -0.87
CA TYR A 95 9.86 -7.24 -0.83
C TYR A 95 9.99 -8.11 0.44
N PRO A 96 8.87 -8.55 1.06
CA PRO A 96 8.89 -9.43 2.25
C PRO A 96 9.26 -10.87 1.85
N GLY A 97 10.53 -11.16 1.88
CA GLY A 97 11.12 -12.45 1.49
C GLY A 97 12.64 -12.37 1.47
N ILE A 98 13.28 -13.51 1.58
CA ILE A 98 14.76 -13.60 1.52
C ILE A 98 15.30 -13.23 0.13
N ASP A 99 14.46 -13.37 -0.90
CA ASP A 99 14.78 -13.04 -2.29
C ASP A 99 14.53 -11.56 -2.62
N GLY A 100 13.93 -10.79 -1.71
CA GLY A 100 13.76 -9.35 -1.87
C GLY A 100 15.12 -8.65 -1.94
N GLU A 101 15.28 -7.73 -2.90
CA GLU A 101 16.48 -6.93 -3.04
C GLU A 101 16.77 -6.14 -1.74
N THR A 102 18.02 -6.12 -1.30
CA THR A 102 18.43 -5.32 -0.15
C THR A 102 18.52 -3.85 -0.57
N VAL A 103 17.60 -3.03 -0.05
CA VAL A 103 17.52 -1.59 -0.32
C VAL A 103 18.18 -0.74 0.76
N GLY A 104 18.49 -1.34 1.92
CA GLY A 104 19.15 -0.67 3.03
C GLY A 104 19.52 -1.65 4.14
N SER A 105 20.08 -1.11 5.23
CA SER A 105 20.41 -1.87 6.43
C SER A 105 20.16 -1.05 7.69
N ILE A 106 19.72 -1.71 8.75
CA ILE A 106 19.36 -1.09 10.02
C ILE A 106 20.30 -1.65 11.08
N PRO A 107 21.12 -0.82 11.75
CA PRO A 107 22.03 -1.29 12.79
C PRO A 107 21.27 -1.94 13.97
N ASN A 108 21.95 -2.85 14.66
CA ASN A 108 21.42 -3.43 15.90
C ASN A 108 21.20 -2.33 16.96
N GLY A 109 20.07 -2.37 17.66
CA GLY A 109 19.68 -1.39 18.67
C GLY A 109 18.94 -0.16 18.12
N GLU A 110 18.89 0.03 16.81
CA GLU A 110 18.17 1.16 16.20
C GLU A 110 16.67 1.00 16.28
N SER A 111 15.97 2.14 16.39
CA SER A 111 14.51 2.21 16.40
C SER A 111 13.97 2.32 14.99
N VAL A 112 12.89 1.60 14.72
CA VAL A 112 12.17 1.62 13.44
C VAL A 112 10.69 1.91 13.66
N GLN A 113 10.04 2.48 12.65
CA GLN A 113 8.59 2.58 12.62
C GLN A 113 8.02 1.32 11.96
N VAL A 114 7.10 0.64 12.64
CA VAL A 114 6.43 -0.57 12.14
C VAL A 114 5.01 -0.21 11.71
N TYR A 115 4.74 -0.38 10.42
CA TYR A 115 3.45 -0.05 9.79
C TYR A 115 2.50 -1.24 9.70
N GLY A 116 3.01 -2.46 9.74
CA GLY A 116 2.22 -3.69 9.68
C GLY A 116 3.08 -4.92 9.46
N SER A 117 2.44 -6.07 9.34
CA SER A 117 3.13 -7.36 9.18
C SER A 117 2.54 -8.20 8.05
N PHE A 118 3.38 -9.03 7.44
CA PHE A 118 3.00 -10.00 6.43
C PHE A 118 3.96 -11.21 6.49
N GLN A 119 3.43 -12.40 6.80
CA GLN A 119 4.16 -13.68 6.73
C GLN A 119 5.56 -13.67 7.39
N GLY A 120 5.67 -13.12 8.61
CA GLY A 120 6.94 -13.07 9.35
C GLY A 120 7.85 -11.89 8.98
N TRP A 121 7.35 -10.93 8.22
CA TRP A 121 8.02 -9.68 7.87
C TRP A 121 7.24 -8.49 8.39
N TYR A 122 7.93 -7.46 8.86
CA TYR A 122 7.36 -6.15 9.11
C TYR A 122 7.59 -5.23 7.92
N SER A 123 6.57 -4.44 7.57
CA SER A 123 6.76 -3.23 6.80
C SER A 123 7.28 -2.15 7.73
N VAL A 124 8.47 -1.63 7.47
CA VAL A 124 9.16 -0.71 8.37
C VAL A 124 9.67 0.54 7.66
N GLY A 125 9.79 1.63 8.43
CA GLY A 125 10.46 2.85 8.03
C GLY A 125 11.69 3.06 8.91
N TYR A 126 12.83 3.36 8.29
CA TYR A 126 14.07 3.71 8.93
C TYR A 126 14.83 4.74 8.08
N ASP A 127 15.27 5.83 8.70
CA ASP A 127 16.04 6.90 8.04
C ASP A 127 15.44 7.39 6.70
N GLY A 128 14.13 7.59 6.67
CA GLY A 128 13.40 8.04 5.48
C GLY A 128 13.20 6.97 4.41
N GLN A 129 13.70 5.76 4.58
CA GLN A 129 13.50 4.63 3.69
C GLN A 129 12.36 3.73 4.17
N LEU A 130 11.57 3.20 3.23
CA LEU A 130 10.55 2.20 3.48
C LEU A 130 10.99 0.87 2.91
N GLY A 131 10.66 -0.22 3.61
CA GLY A 131 10.93 -1.57 3.13
C GLY A 131 10.40 -2.63 4.08
N TYR A 132 10.92 -3.83 3.94
CA TYR A 132 10.54 -5.00 4.73
C TYR A 132 11.74 -5.53 5.49
N ALA A 133 11.53 -5.86 6.76
CA ALA A 133 12.55 -6.46 7.61
C ALA A 133 11.96 -7.68 8.34
N ALA A 134 12.79 -8.68 8.61
CA ALA A 134 12.33 -9.91 9.25
C ALA A 134 11.86 -9.63 10.68
N GLN A 135 10.63 -10.02 10.97
CA GLN A 135 9.95 -9.78 12.25
C GLN A 135 10.70 -10.36 13.44
N ALA A 136 11.38 -11.50 13.25
CA ALA A 136 12.14 -12.18 14.32
C ALA A 136 13.25 -11.31 14.95
N TYR A 137 13.67 -10.26 14.27
CA TYR A 137 14.75 -9.38 14.69
C TYR A 137 14.28 -7.98 15.09
N ILE A 138 12.99 -7.79 15.35
CA ILE A 138 12.44 -6.51 15.77
C ILE A 138 11.53 -6.74 16.98
N ALA A 139 11.92 -6.20 18.12
CA ALA A 139 11.09 -6.16 19.31
C ALA A 139 10.12 -4.96 19.19
N VAL A 140 8.80 -5.21 19.34
CA VAL A 140 7.73 -4.19 19.22
C VAL A 140 6.89 -4.15 20.48
#